data_6c5534d1dfc0a308be55c66353e89c54
#
_entry.id   6c5534d1dfc0a308be55c66353e89c54
#
_cell.length_a   1.000
_cell.length_b   1.000
_cell.length_c   1.000
_cell.angle_alpha   90.00
_cell.angle_beta   90.00
_cell.angle_gamma   90.00
#
_symmetry.space_group_name_H-M   'P 1'
#
loop_
_entity.id
_entity.type
_entity.pdbx_description
1 polymer ?
#
loop_
_entity_poly.entity_id
_entity_poly.type
_entity_poly.pdbx_seq_one_letter_code
_entity_poly.pdbx_strand_id
1 'polypeptide(L)'
;MPNITRRKSLAFLASAPVAGWVLGKESQAAALAPEHQWKQVDPREQIRQRYFPNVVLTTQDHKKVRLYDDLIKDKVVLINFMYSSCSQLCPRVTQNLVKVQKLLGDRMDRDIFIYSFTLDPKHDTPKVLKDYASMHHVGPGWSFLTGAADEMEMLRRRLGFTDPDPELDKDKESHIGNVRYGNEPRQLWGACPGMSHAEFIVESLTWVDWPKGQRALEP
;
A
#
# COMPACT_ATOMS: atom_id res chain seq x y z
N MET A 1 40.42 -46.82 -8.93
CA MET A 1 41.64 -47.49 -8.42
C MET A 1 42.78 -46.48 -8.43
N PRO A 2 43.63 -46.37 -7.38
CA PRO A 2 43.67 -47.19 -6.18
C PRO A 2 43.52 -46.43 -4.86
N ASN A 3 43.09 -47.15 -3.88
CA ASN A 3 43.24 -47.08 -2.45
C ASN A 3 44.68 -46.83 -1.96
N ILE A 4 44.89 -46.03 -0.94
CA ILE A 4 46.00 -46.28 0.03
C ILE A 4 45.53 -45.95 1.43
N THR A 5 45.69 -46.96 2.23
CA THR A 5 45.33 -47.19 3.61
C THR A 5 46.48 -46.87 4.55
N ARG A 6 46.17 -46.41 5.79
CA ARG A 6 46.85 -46.66 7.07
C ARG A 6 48.24 -46.06 7.32
N ARG A 7 48.42 -45.36 8.47
CA ARG A 7 49.11 -46.01 9.61
C ARG A 7 48.97 -45.22 10.92
N LYS A 8 48.69 -45.99 11.93
CA LYS A 8 48.72 -45.64 13.36
C LYS A 8 50.15 -45.39 13.82
N SER A 9 50.33 -44.49 14.76
CA SER A 9 51.40 -44.67 15.77
C SER A 9 50.99 -43.97 17.07
N LEU A 10 50.83 -44.76 18.09
CA LEU A 10 50.81 -44.40 19.49
C LEU A 10 52.20 -43.96 19.94
N ALA A 11 52.29 -42.92 20.74
CA ALA A 11 53.35 -42.78 21.71
C ALA A 11 52.81 -42.11 22.98
N PHE A 12 52.75 -42.87 24.02
CA PHE A 12 52.60 -42.47 25.41
C PHE A 12 53.88 -41.79 25.87
N LEU A 13 53.77 -40.65 26.54
CA LEU A 13 54.71 -40.25 27.61
C LEU A 13 53.98 -39.44 28.66
N ALA A 14 54.02 -39.95 29.87
CA ALA A 14 53.57 -39.32 31.09
C ALA A 14 54.57 -38.26 31.58
N SER A 15 54.11 -37.21 32.24
CA SER A 15 54.56 -36.86 33.56
C SER A 15 54.18 -35.41 33.98
N ALA A 16 53.69 -35.36 35.18
CA ALA A 16 53.79 -34.33 36.23
C ALA A 16 52.88 -33.09 36.16
N PRO A 17 52.22 -32.78 37.30
CA PRO A 17 51.39 -31.63 37.48
C PRO A 17 52.23 -30.43 37.89
N VAL A 18 52.12 -29.34 37.14
CA VAL A 18 52.55 -28.02 37.63
C VAL A 18 51.29 -27.28 38.05
N ALA A 19 51.08 -27.20 39.36
CA ALA A 19 50.10 -26.30 39.94
C ALA A 19 50.56 -24.85 39.70
N GLY A 20 50.03 -24.25 38.66
CA GLY A 20 50.16 -22.84 38.36
C GLY A 20 48.86 -22.12 38.71
N TRP A 21 48.87 -21.36 39.75
CA TRP A 21 47.82 -20.40 40.06
C TRP A 21 47.73 -19.37 38.92
N VAL A 22 46.75 -19.52 38.06
CA VAL A 22 46.32 -18.46 37.17
C VAL A 22 45.14 -17.80 37.83
N LEU A 23 45.41 -16.68 38.50
CA LEU A 23 44.38 -15.73 38.91
C LEU A 23 43.58 -15.37 37.68
N GLY A 24 42.32 -15.85 37.65
CA GLY A 24 41.37 -15.50 36.63
C GLY A 24 41.12 -13.99 36.63
N LYS A 25 41.72 -13.29 35.68
CA LYS A 25 41.12 -12.04 35.21
C LYS A 25 39.88 -12.43 34.47
N GLU A 26 38.73 -12.43 35.16
CA GLU A 26 37.45 -12.39 34.49
C GLU A 26 37.47 -11.22 33.52
N SER A 27 37.42 -11.55 32.26
CA SER A 27 37.36 -10.57 31.19
C SER A 27 36.02 -9.84 31.29
N GLN A 28 36.03 -8.67 31.92
CA GLN A 28 34.90 -7.73 31.94
C GLN A 28 34.63 -7.10 30.54
N ALA A 29 34.84 -7.83 29.48
CA ALA A 29 34.63 -7.35 28.12
C ALA A 29 33.21 -7.64 27.56
N ALA A 30 32.28 -8.18 28.38
CA ALA A 30 30.95 -8.53 27.93
C ALA A 30 29.84 -7.50 28.30
N ALA A 31 30.20 -6.31 28.76
CA ALA A 31 29.22 -5.37 29.33
C ALA A 31 29.11 -4.02 28.60
N LEU A 32 29.42 -3.91 27.31
CA LEU A 32 29.27 -2.67 26.55
C LEU A 32 28.76 -2.90 25.09
N ALA A 33 27.85 -3.82 24.87
CA ALA A 33 26.99 -3.70 23.72
C ALA A 33 25.71 -3.02 24.22
N PRO A 34 25.37 -1.78 23.81
CA PRO A 34 24.05 -1.27 24.05
C PRO A 34 23.11 -2.25 23.34
N GLU A 35 22.23 -2.90 24.10
CA GLU A 35 21.09 -3.59 23.52
C GLU A 35 20.32 -2.52 22.74
N HIS A 36 20.60 -2.44 21.45
CA HIS A 36 19.77 -1.72 20.53
C HIS A 36 18.44 -2.51 20.47
N GLN A 37 17.56 -2.21 21.40
CA GLN A 37 16.18 -2.64 21.33
C GLN A 37 15.59 -1.99 20.09
N TRP A 38 15.73 -2.69 18.95
CA TRP A 38 14.96 -2.39 17.77
C TRP A 38 13.50 -2.55 18.20
N LYS A 39 12.83 -1.42 18.48
CA LYS A 39 11.37 -1.43 18.55
C LYS A 39 10.90 -1.96 17.20
N GLN A 40 10.49 -3.20 17.17
CA GLN A 40 9.83 -3.78 16.00
C GLN A 40 8.50 -3.03 15.87
N VAL A 41 8.52 -1.98 15.06
CA VAL A 41 7.29 -1.30 14.68
C VAL A 41 6.58 -2.24 13.72
N ASP A 42 5.32 -2.54 13.98
CA ASP A 42 4.49 -3.35 13.11
C ASP A 42 4.57 -2.81 11.67
N PRO A 43 4.94 -3.63 10.67
CA PRO A 43 5.02 -3.21 9.28
C PRO A 43 3.73 -2.57 8.76
N ARG A 44 2.57 -3.06 9.21
CA ARG A 44 1.26 -2.48 8.90
C ARG A 44 1.15 -1.04 9.39
N GLU A 45 1.58 -0.80 10.62
CA GLU A 45 1.56 0.54 11.21
C GLU A 45 2.54 1.50 10.52
N GLN A 46 3.71 1.02 10.10
CA GLN A 46 4.67 1.82 9.33
C GLN A 46 4.07 2.26 7.98
N ILE A 47 3.44 1.34 7.26
CA ILE A 47 2.77 1.63 5.98
C ILE A 47 1.62 2.62 6.19
N ARG A 48 0.81 2.39 7.24
CA ARG A 48 -0.27 3.30 7.61
C ARG A 48 0.24 4.72 7.84
N GLN A 49 1.23 4.90 8.70
CA GLN A 49 1.77 6.22 9.03
C GLN A 49 2.38 6.93 7.82
N ARG A 50 3.02 6.17 6.95
CA ARG A 50 3.69 6.73 5.77
C ARG A 50 2.73 7.13 4.66
N TYR A 51 1.76 6.29 4.35
CA TYR A 51 0.91 6.43 3.16
C TYR A 51 -0.54 6.81 3.45
N PHE A 52 -1.07 6.43 4.60
CA PHE A 52 -2.48 6.59 4.93
C PHE A 52 -2.69 7.39 6.22
N PRO A 53 -2.39 8.70 6.21
CA PRO A 53 -2.68 9.56 7.36
C PRO A 53 -4.19 9.57 7.61
N ASN A 54 -4.58 9.59 8.88
CA ASN A 54 -5.99 9.48 9.25
C ASN A 54 -6.70 10.85 9.22
N VAL A 55 -6.62 11.54 8.10
CA VAL A 55 -7.29 12.82 7.87
C VAL A 55 -8.80 12.65 7.77
N VAL A 56 -9.54 13.72 8.08
CA VAL A 56 -11.01 13.73 7.98
C VAL A 56 -11.45 14.29 6.64
N LEU A 57 -12.10 13.46 5.87
CA LEU A 57 -12.63 13.79 4.54
C LEU A 57 -14.15 13.89 4.57
N THR A 58 -14.73 14.45 3.52
CA THR A 58 -16.18 14.52 3.33
C THR A 58 -16.56 13.78 2.05
N THR A 59 -17.50 12.87 2.15
CA THR A 59 -18.05 12.15 0.98
C THR A 59 -19.03 13.02 0.20
N GLN A 60 -19.38 12.61 -1.04
CA GLN A 60 -20.46 13.23 -1.83
C GLN A 60 -21.82 13.24 -1.11
N ASP A 61 -22.01 12.40 -0.11
CA ASP A 61 -23.23 12.35 0.71
C ASP A 61 -23.11 13.14 2.02
N HIS A 62 -22.16 14.08 2.08
CA HIS A 62 -21.90 14.94 3.25
C HIS A 62 -21.49 14.20 4.53
N LYS A 63 -21.09 12.93 4.44
CA LYS A 63 -20.59 12.16 5.59
C LYS A 63 -19.13 12.49 5.85
N LYS A 64 -18.78 12.74 7.11
CA LYS A 64 -17.39 12.85 7.55
C LYS A 64 -16.82 11.44 7.76
N VAL A 65 -15.66 11.18 7.18
CA VAL A 65 -14.97 9.89 7.25
C VAL A 65 -13.48 10.09 7.47
N ARG A 66 -12.85 9.19 8.19
CA ARG A 66 -11.40 9.16 8.38
C ARG A 66 -10.78 8.27 7.32
N LEU A 67 -9.73 8.76 6.66
CA LEU A 67 -9.14 8.04 5.55
C LEU A 67 -8.78 6.59 5.91
N TYR A 68 -7.95 6.40 6.93
CA TYR A 68 -7.50 5.04 7.24
C TYR A 68 -8.60 4.22 7.92
N ASP A 69 -9.15 4.71 9.03
CA ASP A 69 -10.05 3.90 9.87
C ASP A 69 -11.35 3.53 9.17
N ASP A 70 -11.91 4.45 8.37
CA ASP A 70 -13.24 4.26 7.80
C ASP A 70 -13.19 3.77 6.34
N LEU A 71 -12.10 4.09 5.58
CA LEU A 71 -12.05 3.82 4.15
C LEU A 71 -11.04 2.72 3.75
N ILE A 72 -9.91 2.61 4.43
CA ILE A 72 -8.80 1.75 4.00
C ILE A 72 -8.69 0.48 4.85
N LYS A 73 -8.78 0.63 6.17
CA LYS A 73 -8.54 -0.47 7.13
C LYS A 73 -9.46 -1.66 6.86
N ASP A 74 -8.85 -2.85 6.79
CA ASP A 74 -9.51 -4.15 6.60
C ASP A 74 -10.29 -4.28 5.27
N LYS A 75 -9.92 -3.48 4.23
CA LYS A 75 -10.62 -3.47 2.94
C LYS A 75 -9.70 -3.73 1.75
N VAL A 76 -10.32 -4.12 0.65
CA VAL A 76 -9.73 -4.09 -0.67
C VAL A 76 -10.24 -2.84 -1.38
N VAL A 77 -9.32 -2.03 -1.91
CA VAL A 77 -9.65 -0.71 -2.41
C VAL A 77 -9.04 -0.43 -3.78
N LEU A 78 -9.75 0.36 -4.58
CA LEU A 78 -9.23 1.06 -5.75
C LEU A 78 -9.28 2.56 -5.46
N ILE A 79 -8.20 3.25 -5.77
CA ILE A 79 -8.04 4.69 -5.49
C ILE A 79 -7.64 5.40 -6.77
N ASN A 80 -8.29 6.52 -7.07
CA ASN A 80 -7.84 7.44 -8.10
C ASN A 80 -8.04 8.90 -7.66
N PHE A 81 -7.35 9.81 -8.34
CA PHE A 81 -7.57 11.25 -8.22
C PHE A 81 -8.24 11.78 -9.48
N MET A 82 -9.13 12.75 -9.30
CA MET A 82 -9.91 13.36 -10.37
C MET A 82 -10.35 14.77 -9.98
N TYR A 83 -10.93 15.52 -10.91
CA TYR A 83 -11.69 16.74 -10.60
C TYR A 83 -12.87 16.85 -11.58
N SER A 84 -13.99 17.37 -11.09
CA SER A 84 -15.28 17.32 -11.83
C SER A 84 -15.30 18.16 -13.09
N SER A 85 -14.52 19.25 -13.13
CA SER A 85 -14.43 20.16 -14.28
C SER A 85 -13.44 19.71 -15.37
N CYS A 86 -12.78 18.55 -15.18
CA CYS A 86 -11.92 17.96 -16.22
C CYS A 86 -12.73 17.54 -17.43
N SER A 87 -12.33 17.99 -18.63
CA SER A 87 -13.03 17.68 -19.87
C SER A 87 -12.41 16.52 -20.66
N GLN A 88 -11.26 16.00 -20.26
CA GLN A 88 -10.51 15.03 -21.05
C GLN A 88 -10.37 13.67 -20.36
N LEU A 89 -9.44 13.57 -19.41
CA LEU A 89 -9.01 12.27 -18.86
C LEU A 89 -9.97 11.76 -17.77
N CYS A 90 -10.40 12.61 -16.83
CA CYS A 90 -11.21 12.16 -15.70
C CYS A 90 -12.54 11.50 -16.11
N PRO A 91 -13.35 12.05 -17.04
CA PRO A 91 -14.57 11.38 -17.46
C PRO A 91 -14.34 10.01 -18.09
N ARG A 92 -13.24 9.87 -18.85
CA ARG A 92 -12.88 8.60 -19.50
C ARG A 92 -12.45 7.55 -18.49
N VAL A 93 -11.61 7.93 -17.51
CA VAL A 93 -11.20 7.04 -16.40
C VAL A 93 -12.43 6.66 -15.57
N THR A 94 -13.32 7.62 -15.26
CA THR A 94 -14.55 7.34 -14.51
C THR A 94 -15.44 6.35 -15.26
N GLN A 95 -15.67 6.56 -16.56
CA GLN A 95 -16.45 5.62 -17.37
C GLN A 95 -15.81 4.22 -17.43
N ASN A 96 -14.49 4.14 -17.46
CA ASN A 96 -13.78 2.87 -17.43
C ASN A 96 -13.93 2.18 -16.07
N LEU A 97 -13.81 2.93 -14.98
CA LEU A 97 -14.03 2.40 -13.64
C LEU A 97 -15.48 1.98 -13.37
N VAL A 98 -16.48 2.59 -14.04
CA VAL A 98 -17.87 2.10 -14.03
C VAL A 98 -17.96 0.69 -14.65
N LYS A 99 -17.18 0.41 -15.71
CA LYS A 99 -17.10 -0.96 -16.26
C LYS A 99 -16.42 -1.91 -15.27
N VAL A 100 -15.35 -1.48 -14.62
CA VAL A 100 -14.68 -2.24 -13.55
C VAL A 100 -15.67 -2.55 -12.43
N GLN A 101 -16.46 -1.56 -11.97
CA GLN A 101 -17.49 -1.75 -10.95
C GLN A 101 -18.50 -2.82 -11.35
N LYS A 102 -18.96 -2.80 -12.61
CA LYS A 102 -19.89 -3.82 -13.14
C LYS A 102 -19.27 -5.22 -13.18
N LEU A 103 -18.00 -5.34 -13.58
CA LEU A 103 -17.29 -6.62 -13.61
C LEU A 103 -17.05 -7.19 -12.21
N LEU A 104 -16.83 -6.34 -11.20
CA LEU A 104 -16.69 -6.75 -9.81
C LEU A 104 -18.02 -7.21 -9.17
N GLY A 105 -19.15 -6.77 -9.72
CA GLY A 105 -20.48 -7.25 -9.35
C GLY A 105 -20.76 -7.15 -7.85
N ASP A 106 -21.25 -8.24 -7.26
CA ASP A 106 -21.65 -8.34 -5.84
C ASP A 106 -20.49 -8.19 -4.85
N ARG A 107 -19.25 -8.08 -5.32
CA ARG A 107 -18.11 -7.78 -4.47
C ARG A 107 -18.02 -6.29 -4.13
N MET A 108 -18.61 -5.42 -4.96
CA MET A 108 -18.68 -3.99 -4.66
C MET A 108 -19.55 -3.74 -3.43
N ASP A 109 -19.16 -2.76 -2.62
CA ASP A 109 -19.83 -2.37 -1.36
C ASP A 109 -19.84 -3.46 -0.26
N ARG A 110 -19.27 -4.62 -0.53
CA ARG A 110 -19.13 -5.72 0.44
C ARG A 110 -17.67 -5.87 0.90
N ASP A 111 -16.78 -6.11 -0.02
CA ASP A 111 -15.37 -6.39 0.22
C ASP A 111 -14.43 -5.53 -0.65
N ILE A 112 -14.93 -4.93 -1.73
CA ILE A 112 -14.20 -4.04 -2.61
C ILE A 112 -14.86 -2.66 -2.67
N PHE A 113 -14.04 -1.62 -2.55
CA PHE A 113 -14.49 -0.23 -2.56
C PHE A 113 -13.67 0.60 -3.52
N ILE A 114 -14.30 1.59 -4.16
CA ILE A 114 -13.61 2.57 -5.01
C ILE A 114 -13.69 3.94 -4.35
N TYR A 115 -12.55 4.63 -4.32
CA TYR A 115 -12.43 5.97 -3.75
C TYR A 115 -11.80 6.92 -4.76
N SER A 116 -12.57 7.95 -5.15
CA SER A 116 -12.10 9.03 -6.01
C SER A 116 -11.89 10.29 -5.19
N PHE A 117 -10.65 10.76 -5.11
CA PHE A 117 -10.26 11.95 -4.38
C PHE A 117 -10.20 13.14 -5.33
N THR A 118 -10.75 14.29 -4.92
CA THR A 118 -10.68 15.48 -5.77
C THR A 118 -9.31 16.16 -5.74
N LEU A 119 -8.88 16.65 -6.90
CA LEU A 119 -7.74 17.57 -7.06
C LEU A 119 -8.16 19.03 -6.93
N ASP A 120 -9.47 19.33 -6.90
CA ASP A 120 -9.99 20.68 -6.82
C ASP A 120 -11.04 20.85 -5.71
N PRO A 121 -10.64 20.73 -4.43
CA PRO A 121 -11.58 20.77 -3.31
C PRO A 121 -12.31 22.11 -3.15
N LYS A 122 -11.83 23.17 -3.80
CA LYS A 122 -12.51 24.47 -3.78
C LYS A 122 -13.76 24.46 -4.66
N HIS A 123 -13.70 23.80 -5.79
CA HIS A 123 -14.81 23.66 -6.73
C HIS A 123 -15.65 22.42 -6.42
N ASP A 124 -15.01 21.30 -6.14
CA ASP A 124 -15.64 20.00 -5.95
C ASP A 124 -16.22 19.83 -4.56
N THR A 125 -17.32 20.58 -4.31
CA THR A 125 -18.11 20.40 -3.09
C THR A 125 -18.78 19.03 -3.08
N PRO A 126 -19.25 18.52 -1.93
CA PRO A 126 -19.99 17.26 -1.86
C PRO A 126 -21.16 17.19 -2.87
N LYS A 127 -21.89 18.32 -3.04
CA LYS A 127 -22.98 18.38 -3.99
C LYS A 127 -22.49 18.20 -5.45
N VAL A 128 -21.43 18.90 -5.83
CA VAL A 128 -20.82 18.81 -7.17
C VAL A 128 -20.34 17.37 -7.42
N LEU A 129 -19.68 16.76 -6.46
CA LEU A 129 -19.23 15.36 -6.55
C LEU A 129 -20.42 14.38 -6.65
N LYS A 130 -21.51 14.65 -5.96
CA LYS A 130 -22.73 13.83 -6.05
C LYS A 130 -23.38 13.94 -7.44
N ASP A 131 -23.46 15.16 -7.96
CA ASP A 131 -24.00 15.39 -9.32
C ASP A 131 -23.11 14.69 -10.37
N TYR A 132 -21.78 14.76 -10.23
CA TYR A 132 -20.82 14.06 -11.08
C TYR A 132 -20.99 12.53 -11.01
N ALA A 133 -21.07 11.96 -9.82
CA ALA A 133 -21.27 10.53 -9.61
C ALA A 133 -22.58 10.06 -10.27
N SER A 134 -23.65 10.84 -10.13
CA SER A 134 -24.96 10.56 -10.73
C SER A 134 -24.92 10.61 -12.26
N MET A 135 -24.26 11.61 -12.83
CA MET A 135 -24.07 11.78 -14.28
C MET A 135 -23.34 10.57 -14.90
N HIS A 136 -22.38 10.00 -14.17
CA HIS A 136 -21.61 8.84 -14.63
C HIS A 136 -22.23 7.49 -14.24
N HIS A 137 -23.42 7.50 -13.63
CA HIS A 137 -24.13 6.27 -13.19
C HIS A 137 -23.28 5.40 -12.23
N VAL A 138 -22.60 6.03 -11.32
CA VAL A 138 -21.78 5.37 -10.31
C VAL A 138 -22.69 4.63 -9.32
N GLY A 139 -22.40 3.34 -9.10
CA GLY A 139 -23.17 2.47 -8.20
C GLY A 139 -22.63 2.46 -6.75
N PRO A 140 -23.22 1.61 -5.89
CA PRO A 140 -22.79 1.43 -4.50
C PRO A 140 -21.32 1.01 -4.37
N GLY A 141 -20.72 1.28 -3.20
CA GLY A 141 -19.32 0.92 -2.92
C GLY A 141 -18.28 1.86 -3.55
N TRP A 142 -18.71 2.93 -4.22
CA TRP A 142 -17.83 3.95 -4.77
C TRP A 142 -18.13 5.32 -4.16
N SER A 143 -17.13 5.90 -3.49
CA SER A 143 -17.25 7.22 -2.87
C SER A 143 -16.32 8.23 -3.50
N PHE A 144 -16.86 9.45 -3.70
CA PHE A 144 -16.10 10.63 -4.09
C PHE A 144 -15.83 11.47 -2.84
N LEU A 145 -14.61 11.95 -2.71
CA LEU A 145 -14.08 12.50 -1.47
C LEU A 145 -13.47 13.88 -1.70
N THR A 146 -13.81 14.80 -0.81
CA THR A 146 -13.22 16.15 -0.73
C THR A 146 -12.78 16.45 0.70
N GLY A 147 -11.94 17.47 0.87
CA GLY A 147 -11.39 17.86 2.17
C GLY A 147 -10.69 19.20 2.11
N ALA A 148 -9.89 19.53 3.12
CA ALA A 148 -9.04 20.71 3.07
C ALA A 148 -8.00 20.59 1.94
N ALA A 149 -7.71 21.70 1.25
CA ALA A 149 -6.87 21.66 0.05
C ALA A 149 -5.46 21.16 0.31
N ASP A 150 -4.89 21.51 1.44
CA ASP A 150 -3.57 21.06 1.90
C ASP A 150 -3.57 19.56 2.26
N GLU A 151 -4.63 19.06 2.87
CA GLU A 151 -4.81 17.64 3.15
C GLU A 151 -4.95 16.83 1.85
N MET A 152 -5.74 17.31 0.88
CA MET A 152 -5.91 16.65 -0.41
C MET A 152 -4.58 16.58 -1.19
N GLU A 153 -3.80 17.67 -1.20
CA GLU A 153 -2.47 17.69 -1.82
C GLU A 153 -1.48 16.77 -1.10
N MET A 154 -1.49 16.76 0.23
CA MET A 154 -0.68 15.83 1.00
C MET A 154 -1.04 14.37 0.69
N LEU A 155 -2.32 14.03 0.58
CA LEU A 155 -2.79 12.69 0.20
C LEU A 155 -2.33 12.31 -1.20
N ARG A 156 -2.48 13.21 -2.17
CA ARG A 156 -2.01 13.00 -3.54
C ARG A 156 -0.54 12.58 -3.56
N ARG A 157 0.31 13.32 -2.84
CA ARG A 157 1.74 13.02 -2.74
C ARG A 157 2.02 11.72 -2.01
N ARG A 158 1.42 11.49 -0.84
CA ARG A 158 1.65 10.27 -0.05
C ARG A 158 1.18 9.00 -0.75
N LEU A 159 0.08 9.10 -1.48
CA LEU A 159 -0.44 7.99 -2.27
C LEU A 159 0.28 7.84 -3.62
N GLY A 160 1.27 8.69 -3.91
CA GLY A 160 2.15 8.59 -5.08
C GLY A 160 1.45 8.91 -6.41
N PHE A 161 0.49 9.84 -6.39
CA PHE A 161 -0.10 10.42 -7.61
C PHE A 161 0.63 11.71 -7.99
N THR A 162 1.94 11.62 -8.12
CA THR A 162 2.84 12.72 -8.46
C THR A 162 3.59 12.41 -9.75
N ASP A 163 3.87 13.45 -10.54
CA ASP A 163 4.77 13.34 -11.67
C ASP A 163 6.22 13.55 -11.20
N PRO A 164 7.21 12.82 -11.76
CA PRO A 164 8.62 13.07 -11.49
C PRO A 164 9.09 14.46 -11.92
N ASP A 165 8.47 15.04 -12.96
CA ASP A 165 8.72 16.41 -13.39
C ASP A 165 7.87 17.38 -12.54
N PRO A 166 8.52 18.28 -11.76
CA PRO A 166 7.81 19.23 -10.90
C PRO A 166 6.91 20.22 -11.65
N GLU A 167 7.19 20.53 -12.91
CA GLU A 167 6.33 21.43 -13.68
C GLU A 167 5.09 20.71 -14.17
N LEU A 168 5.20 19.45 -14.60
CA LEU A 168 4.06 18.62 -14.93
C LEU A 168 3.23 18.29 -13.69
N ASP A 169 3.88 18.08 -12.53
CA ASP A 169 3.17 17.77 -11.27
C ASP A 169 2.29 18.91 -10.76
N LYS A 170 2.60 20.16 -11.12
CA LYS A 170 1.78 21.34 -10.77
C LYS A 170 0.55 21.50 -11.65
N ASP A 171 0.60 20.97 -12.86
CA ASP A 171 -0.48 21.11 -13.82
C ASP A 171 -1.56 20.05 -13.58
N LYS A 172 -2.77 20.50 -13.19
CA LYS A 172 -3.91 19.60 -12.97
C LYS A 172 -4.33 18.88 -14.24
N GLU A 173 -4.07 19.41 -15.42
CA GLU A 173 -4.45 18.80 -16.70
C GLU A 173 -3.51 17.65 -17.08
N SER A 174 -2.26 17.70 -16.62
CA SER A 174 -1.26 16.66 -16.84
C SER A 174 -1.22 15.60 -15.74
N HIS A 175 -2.16 15.63 -14.77
CA HIS A 175 -2.16 14.67 -13.67
C HIS A 175 -2.22 13.22 -14.15
N ILE A 176 -1.50 12.37 -13.42
CA ILE A 176 -1.39 10.94 -13.76
C ILE A 176 -2.74 10.25 -13.54
N GLY A 177 -3.37 9.84 -14.64
CA GLY A 177 -4.65 9.10 -14.64
C GLY A 177 -4.49 7.63 -14.22
N ASN A 178 -3.71 7.38 -13.18
CA ASN A 178 -3.50 6.04 -12.64
C ASN A 178 -4.59 5.65 -11.64
N VAL A 179 -4.79 4.35 -11.51
CA VAL A 179 -5.55 3.73 -10.44
C VAL A 179 -4.59 2.96 -9.56
N ARG A 180 -4.63 3.22 -8.26
CA ARG A 180 -3.96 2.39 -7.27
C ARG A 180 -4.96 1.41 -6.69
N TYR A 181 -4.53 0.19 -6.47
CA TYR A 181 -5.35 -0.84 -5.86
C TYR A 181 -4.57 -1.53 -4.76
N GLY A 182 -5.26 -2.05 -3.76
CA GLY A 182 -4.61 -2.73 -2.67
C GLY A 182 -5.54 -3.52 -1.79
N ASN A 183 -4.95 -4.47 -1.10
CA ASN A 183 -5.56 -5.27 -0.05
C ASN A 183 -4.86 -4.90 1.26
N GLU A 184 -5.52 -4.08 2.06
CA GLU A 184 -4.91 -3.55 3.28
C GLU A 184 -4.59 -4.66 4.30
N PRO A 185 -5.46 -5.65 4.56
CA PRO A 185 -5.11 -6.77 5.44
C PRO A 185 -3.88 -7.57 5.03
N ARG A 186 -3.57 -7.60 3.73
CA ARG A 186 -2.41 -8.33 3.19
C ARG A 186 -1.19 -7.44 2.97
N GLN A 187 -1.34 -6.14 3.12
CA GLN A 187 -0.31 -5.14 2.85
C GLN A 187 0.24 -5.22 1.41
N LEU A 188 -0.62 -5.61 0.46
CA LEU A 188 -0.28 -5.70 -0.96
C LEU A 188 -0.90 -4.55 -1.71
N TRP A 189 -0.07 -3.81 -2.45
CA TRP A 189 -0.44 -2.62 -3.17
C TRP A 189 0.13 -2.63 -4.57
N GLY A 190 -0.63 -2.12 -5.53
CA GLY A 190 -0.22 -1.98 -6.92
C GLY A 190 -0.82 -0.74 -7.57
N ALA A 191 -0.46 -0.53 -8.82
CA ALA A 191 -1.01 0.54 -9.64
C ALA A 191 -1.06 0.11 -11.10
N CYS A 192 -2.03 0.64 -11.83
CA CYS A 192 -2.13 0.50 -13.28
C CYS A 192 -2.70 1.78 -13.90
N PRO A 193 -2.48 2.03 -15.20
CA PRO A 193 -3.12 3.15 -15.86
C PRO A 193 -4.66 3.01 -15.83
N GLY A 194 -5.37 4.08 -15.44
CA GLY A 194 -6.83 4.07 -15.36
C GLY A 194 -7.55 3.90 -16.72
N MET A 195 -6.81 4.07 -17.81
CA MET A 195 -7.26 3.85 -19.17
C MET A 195 -6.97 2.44 -19.71
N SER A 196 -6.37 1.56 -18.90
CA SER A 196 -6.24 0.13 -19.23
C SER A 196 -7.63 -0.50 -19.42
N HIS A 197 -7.71 -1.60 -20.15
CA HIS A 197 -8.96 -2.34 -20.28
C HIS A 197 -9.53 -2.68 -18.88
N ALA A 198 -10.86 -2.58 -18.73
CA ALA A 198 -11.49 -2.80 -17.43
C ALA A 198 -11.18 -4.19 -16.86
N GLU A 199 -11.14 -5.19 -17.75
CA GLU A 199 -10.77 -6.58 -17.42
C GLU A 199 -9.36 -6.67 -16.83
N PHE A 200 -8.39 -5.93 -17.39
CA PHE A 200 -7.04 -5.89 -16.89
C PHE A 200 -6.96 -5.24 -15.49
N ILE A 201 -7.75 -4.19 -15.24
CA ILE A 201 -7.81 -3.57 -13.90
C ILE A 201 -8.38 -4.57 -12.89
N VAL A 202 -9.43 -5.32 -13.26
CA VAL A 202 -10.00 -6.37 -12.41
C VAL A 202 -9.00 -7.50 -12.18
N GLU A 203 -8.31 -7.97 -13.22
CA GLU A 203 -7.26 -8.98 -13.11
C GLU A 203 -6.13 -8.50 -12.19
N SER A 204 -5.65 -7.27 -12.37
CA SER A 204 -4.63 -6.68 -11.50
C SER A 204 -5.05 -6.68 -10.02
N LEU A 205 -6.32 -6.44 -9.74
CA LEU A 205 -6.85 -6.52 -8.38
C LEU A 205 -6.79 -7.95 -7.84
N THR A 206 -6.98 -8.98 -8.66
CA THR A 206 -6.88 -10.38 -8.22
C THR A 206 -5.48 -10.74 -7.75
N TRP A 207 -4.43 -10.07 -8.23
CA TRP A 207 -3.05 -10.30 -7.78
C TRP A 207 -2.82 -9.91 -6.31
N VAL A 208 -3.58 -8.97 -5.79
CA VAL A 208 -3.51 -8.56 -4.38
C VAL A 208 -4.63 -9.19 -3.54
N ASP A 209 -5.67 -9.71 -4.18
CA ASP A 209 -6.89 -10.21 -3.53
C ASP A 209 -7.33 -11.60 -4.05
N TRP A 210 -6.38 -12.54 -4.16
CA TRP A 210 -6.75 -13.93 -4.46
C TRP A 210 -7.43 -14.61 -3.25
N PRO A 211 -8.27 -15.62 -3.47
CA PRO A 211 -8.95 -16.37 -2.42
C PRO A 211 -7.96 -16.98 -1.40
N LYS A 212 -8.34 -17.00 -0.12
CA LYS A 212 -7.55 -17.65 0.91
C LYS A 212 -7.32 -19.12 0.54
N GLY A 213 -6.05 -19.54 0.51
CA GLY A 213 -5.65 -20.92 0.18
C GLY A 213 -5.29 -21.17 -1.28
N GLN A 214 -5.51 -20.23 -2.18
CA GLN A 214 -4.95 -20.28 -3.54
C GLN A 214 -3.72 -19.38 -3.59
N ARG A 215 -2.57 -19.92 -4.01
CA ARG A 215 -1.42 -19.07 -4.37
C ARG A 215 -1.75 -18.40 -5.71
N ALA A 216 -1.46 -17.11 -5.80
CA ALA A 216 -1.48 -16.44 -7.09
C ALA A 216 -0.44 -17.14 -7.97
N LEU A 217 -0.93 -17.93 -8.92
CA LEU A 217 -0.16 -18.57 -9.99
C LEU A 217 1.08 -19.33 -9.50
N GLU A 218 0.97 -20.65 -9.45
CA GLU A 218 2.17 -21.48 -9.68
C GLU A 218 2.60 -21.26 -11.13
N PRO A 219 3.91 -21.01 -11.37
CA PRO A 219 4.44 -20.80 -12.71
C PRO A 219 4.30 -22.07 -13.57
#